data_e2a6d68cbe28159a040317f1456fcbfa
#
_entry.id   e2a6d68cbe28159a040317f1456fcbfa
#
_cell.length_a   1.000
_cell.length_b   1.000
_cell.length_c   1.000
_cell.angle_alpha   90.00
_cell.angle_beta   90.00
_cell.angle_gamma   90.00
#
_symmetry.space_group_name_H-M   'P 1'
#
loop_
_entity.id
_entity.type
_entity.pdbx_description
1 polymer ?
#
loop_
_entity_poly.entity_id
_entity_poly.type
_entity_poly.pdbx_seq_one_letter_code
_entity_poly.pdbx_strand_id
1 'polypeptide(L)'
;VWVRKKLLFIVEAMGGGVFTYIVDLANGLIDKYELYIAYAVRPQTPADYRDYFDERIHLIEVKNFTRSVNLIKDIKAFFEIKRIASGINPYIIHLHSSKAGALGRWAFNGKKKALFYTPHGYSFLMQNHSATKRFVYKMVEIVSAKRKCMTISCSEGEHLETLKLTKSAAYVDNGINIKKIQNLLSSIVPERERPFTVFTLGRICYQKNPVLFNQIAEVIPEVHFLWIGDGEMREELKASNIEITGWMDRKDALSKSVSADVFLLTSLWEGLPISLLEAMYMKKPCVVNDVIGNHDVIHNGVNGYVCNKVSEFVASIKDVIAGKAERLAEAAYEDILNKYNTTDMADKYLAIYDEALEIFGGGGVFLLNIQLYTTHAMVLNRRCA
;
A
#
# COMPACT_ATOMS: atom_id res chain seq x y z
N VAL A 1 15.03 -13.15 30.93
CA VAL A 1 15.09 -12.86 29.50
C VAL A 1 13.73 -13.19 28.93
N TRP A 2 12.96 -12.18 28.55
CA TRP A 2 11.68 -12.39 27.87
C TRP A 2 11.97 -12.93 26.47
N VAL A 3 11.55 -14.16 26.20
CA VAL A 3 11.65 -14.74 24.84
C VAL A 3 10.62 -14.04 23.96
N ARG A 4 11.07 -13.28 22.97
CA ARG A 4 10.18 -12.62 21.99
C ARG A 4 9.38 -13.68 21.23
N LYS A 5 8.07 -13.43 21.07
CA LYS A 5 7.20 -14.32 20.29
C LYS A 5 7.57 -14.24 18.80
N LYS A 6 7.55 -15.38 18.11
CA LYS A 6 7.87 -15.46 16.68
C LYS A 6 6.71 -15.03 15.82
N LEU A 7 6.96 -14.08 14.89
CA LEU A 7 6.04 -13.57 13.88
C LEU A 7 6.58 -13.94 12.50
N LEU A 8 5.75 -14.56 11.66
CA LEU A 8 6.09 -14.92 10.29
C LEU A 8 5.24 -14.14 9.30
N PHE A 9 5.87 -13.29 8.48
CA PHE A 9 5.27 -12.73 7.29
C PHE A 9 5.47 -13.67 6.11
N ILE A 10 4.45 -13.83 5.27
CA ILE A 10 4.52 -14.56 4.01
C ILE A 10 4.12 -13.61 2.89
N VAL A 11 5.10 -13.22 2.05
CA VAL A 11 4.99 -12.15 1.07
C VAL A 11 5.28 -12.67 -0.33
N GLU A 12 4.25 -12.79 -1.17
CA GLU A 12 4.46 -13.24 -2.56
C GLU A 12 5.09 -12.14 -3.43
N ALA A 13 4.70 -10.88 -3.23
CA ALA A 13 5.10 -9.76 -4.06
C ALA A 13 6.05 -8.81 -3.30
N MET A 14 7.35 -9.10 -3.28
CA MET A 14 8.36 -8.25 -2.64
C MET A 14 8.83 -7.16 -3.62
N GLY A 15 7.92 -6.23 -3.99
CA GLY A 15 8.25 -5.14 -4.92
C GLY A 15 7.26 -3.99 -4.88
N GLY A 16 7.67 -2.82 -5.36
CA GLY A 16 6.85 -1.61 -5.37
C GLY A 16 6.35 -1.20 -4.00
N GLY A 17 5.12 -0.70 -3.90
CA GLY A 17 4.52 -0.23 -2.65
C GLY A 17 4.41 -1.31 -1.57
N VAL A 18 4.21 -2.59 -1.95
CA VAL A 18 4.18 -3.71 -1.00
C VAL A 18 5.54 -3.90 -0.34
N PHE A 19 6.64 -3.77 -1.10
CA PHE A 19 7.99 -3.83 -0.53
C PHE A 19 8.20 -2.76 0.55
N THR A 20 7.91 -1.50 0.21
CA THR A 20 8.04 -0.38 1.17
C THR A 20 7.21 -0.63 2.43
N TYR A 21 5.95 -1.05 2.25
CA TYR A 21 5.07 -1.39 3.36
C TYR A 21 5.64 -2.49 4.26
N ILE A 22 6.13 -3.60 3.68
CA ILE A 22 6.68 -4.73 4.46
C ILE A 22 7.94 -4.32 5.20
N VAL A 23 8.83 -3.56 4.57
CA VAL A 23 10.05 -3.01 5.23
C VAL A 23 9.67 -2.16 6.44
N ASP A 24 8.77 -1.21 6.25
CA ASP A 24 8.41 -0.25 7.30
C ASP A 24 7.66 -0.94 8.46
N LEU A 25 6.71 -1.84 8.15
CA LEU A 25 6.01 -2.61 9.18
C LEU A 25 6.95 -3.56 9.94
N ALA A 26 7.80 -4.29 9.22
CA ALA A 26 8.71 -5.24 9.84
C ALA A 26 9.71 -4.55 10.78
N ASN A 27 10.31 -3.45 10.33
CA ASN A 27 11.23 -2.64 11.14
C ASN A 27 10.51 -2.02 12.36
N GLY A 28 9.25 -1.63 12.23
CA GLY A 28 8.43 -1.11 13.32
C GLY A 28 8.08 -2.15 14.39
N LEU A 29 8.08 -3.44 14.04
CA LEU A 29 7.69 -4.53 14.94
C LEU A 29 8.87 -5.31 15.55
N ILE A 30 10.11 -5.07 15.10
CA ILE A 30 11.28 -5.91 15.44
C ILE A 30 11.63 -5.91 16.92
N ASP A 31 11.33 -4.85 17.66
CA ASP A 31 11.63 -4.78 19.09
C ASP A 31 10.66 -5.65 19.93
N LYS A 32 9.47 -5.96 19.41
CA LYS A 32 8.44 -6.76 20.08
C LYS A 32 8.45 -8.23 19.68
N TYR A 33 8.83 -8.52 18.43
CA TYR A 33 8.79 -9.88 17.87
C TYR A 33 10.15 -10.34 17.36
N GLU A 34 10.39 -11.65 17.40
CA GLU A 34 11.39 -12.33 16.58
C GLU A 34 10.77 -12.53 15.19
N LEU A 35 11.19 -11.73 14.19
CA LEU A 35 10.48 -11.57 12.93
C LEU A 35 11.15 -12.34 11.79
N TYR A 36 10.33 -13.11 11.08
CA TYR A 36 10.69 -13.90 9.91
C TYR A 36 9.87 -13.44 8.71
N ILE A 37 10.51 -13.32 7.54
CA ILE A 37 9.83 -12.97 6.29
C ILE A 37 10.11 -14.04 5.25
N ALA A 38 9.09 -14.83 4.90
CA ALA A 38 9.12 -15.76 3.76
C ALA A 38 8.64 -15.04 2.50
N TYR A 39 9.54 -14.81 1.53
CA TYR A 39 9.28 -13.90 0.41
C TYR A 39 9.71 -14.47 -0.94
N ALA A 40 9.27 -13.82 -2.03
CA ALA A 40 9.81 -14.05 -3.36
C ALA A 40 10.35 -12.75 -3.99
N VAL A 41 11.51 -12.86 -4.61
CA VAL A 41 12.12 -11.77 -5.40
C VAL A 41 11.31 -11.55 -6.68
N ARG A 42 11.12 -10.30 -7.07
CA ARG A 42 10.45 -9.85 -8.29
C ARG A 42 11.37 -8.95 -9.11
N PRO A 43 11.10 -8.75 -10.40
CA PRO A 43 11.89 -7.80 -11.20
C PRO A 43 11.92 -6.38 -10.62
N GLN A 44 10.91 -6.01 -9.83
CA GLN A 44 10.79 -4.71 -9.16
C GLN A 44 11.36 -4.69 -7.75
N THR A 45 11.91 -5.80 -7.25
CA THR A 45 12.60 -5.85 -5.96
C THR A 45 13.96 -5.13 -6.13
N PRO A 46 14.30 -4.14 -5.31
CA PRO A 46 15.61 -3.50 -5.36
C PRO A 46 16.75 -4.52 -5.22
N ALA A 47 17.86 -4.31 -5.89
CA ALA A 47 18.99 -5.23 -5.81
C ALA A 47 19.57 -5.32 -4.40
N ASP A 48 19.55 -4.19 -3.69
CA ASP A 48 20.01 -4.00 -2.31
C ASP A 48 18.86 -4.18 -1.27
N TYR A 49 17.77 -4.86 -1.63
CA TYR A 49 16.56 -4.97 -0.79
C TYR A 49 16.83 -5.43 0.65
N ARG A 50 17.90 -6.18 0.88
CA ARG A 50 18.27 -6.67 2.23
C ARG A 50 18.68 -5.56 3.17
N ASP A 51 19.30 -4.50 2.65
CA ASP A 51 19.82 -3.37 3.42
C ASP A 51 18.71 -2.47 3.98
N TYR A 52 17.48 -2.66 3.51
CA TYR A 52 16.30 -1.93 4.01
C TYR A 52 15.74 -2.52 5.31
N PHE A 53 16.09 -3.77 5.64
CA PHE A 53 15.61 -4.46 6.83
C PHE A 53 16.61 -4.37 7.97
N ASP A 54 16.09 -4.28 9.21
CA ASP A 54 16.92 -4.45 10.41
C ASP A 54 17.61 -5.81 10.38
N GLU A 55 18.88 -5.88 10.76
CA GLU A 55 19.72 -7.07 10.72
C GLU A 55 19.16 -8.26 11.54
N ARG A 56 18.30 -7.99 12.51
CA ARG A 56 17.59 -8.99 13.34
C ARG A 56 16.45 -9.68 12.61
N ILE A 57 16.05 -9.22 11.42
CA ILE A 57 14.96 -9.80 10.63
C ILE A 57 15.49 -10.99 9.82
N HIS A 58 14.84 -12.14 9.95
CA HIS A 58 15.21 -13.35 9.23
C HIS A 58 14.51 -13.42 7.87
N LEU A 59 15.26 -13.26 6.79
CA LEU A 59 14.77 -13.30 5.42
C LEU A 59 14.92 -14.71 4.82
N ILE A 60 13.80 -15.31 4.36
CA ILE A 60 13.74 -16.68 3.82
C ILE A 60 13.09 -16.65 2.44
N GLU A 61 13.83 -16.98 1.39
CA GLU A 61 13.30 -16.99 0.03
C GLU A 61 12.42 -18.23 -0.21
N VAL A 62 11.21 -18.02 -0.74
CA VAL A 62 10.28 -19.06 -1.20
C VAL A 62 10.45 -19.23 -2.70
N LYS A 63 11.19 -20.26 -3.09
CA LYS A 63 11.63 -20.49 -4.50
C LYS A 63 10.49 -20.77 -5.48
N ASN A 64 9.36 -21.29 -4.97
CA ASN A 64 8.25 -21.69 -5.81
C ASN A 64 7.15 -20.63 -5.94
N PHE A 65 7.24 -19.47 -5.29
CA PHE A 65 6.31 -18.38 -5.52
C PHE A 65 6.47 -17.79 -6.93
N THR A 66 5.37 -17.61 -7.63
CA THR A 66 5.30 -16.99 -8.97
C THR A 66 4.18 -15.94 -9.00
N ARG A 67 4.33 -14.90 -9.82
CA ARG A 67 3.30 -13.87 -9.99
C ARG A 67 2.04 -14.41 -10.66
N SER A 68 2.20 -15.19 -11.72
CA SER A 68 1.09 -15.83 -12.43
C SER A 68 0.62 -17.09 -11.71
N VAL A 69 -0.66 -17.45 -11.90
CA VAL A 69 -1.19 -18.73 -11.44
C VAL A 69 -0.49 -19.85 -12.18
N ASN A 70 0.17 -20.75 -11.45
CA ASN A 70 0.82 -21.94 -11.98
C ASN A 70 0.58 -23.10 -11.00
N LEU A 71 -0.31 -23.99 -11.35
CA LEU A 71 -0.80 -25.03 -10.45
C LEU A 71 0.33 -25.86 -9.81
N ILE A 72 1.32 -26.28 -10.61
CA ILE A 72 2.44 -27.10 -10.12
C ILE A 72 3.32 -26.31 -9.15
N LYS A 73 3.70 -25.08 -9.53
CA LYS A 73 4.51 -24.22 -8.65
C LYS A 73 3.72 -23.79 -7.41
N ASP A 74 2.43 -23.54 -7.53
CA ASP A 74 1.58 -23.13 -6.42
C ASP A 74 1.40 -24.27 -5.40
N ILE A 75 1.29 -25.52 -5.84
CA ILE A 75 1.31 -26.70 -4.95
C ILE A 75 2.68 -26.83 -4.26
N LYS A 76 3.79 -26.65 -4.98
CA LYS A 76 5.13 -26.67 -4.39
C LYS A 76 5.30 -25.54 -3.37
N ALA A 77 4.87 -24.32 -3.69
CA ALA A 77 4.90 -23.18 -2.78
C ALA A 77 4.05 -23.44 -1.52
N PHE A 78 2.89 -24.06 -1.65
CA PHE A 78 2.04 -24.46 -0.52
C PHE A 78 2.76 -25.36 0.48
N PHE A 79 3.46 -26.40 0.01
CA PHE A 79 4.25 -27.27 0.89
C PHE A 79 5.51 -26.58 1.42
N GLU A 80 6.14 -25.72 0.62
CA GLU A 80 7.33 -24.96 1.00
C GLU A 80 7.03 -24.01 2.18
N ILE A 81 5.96 -23.20 2.10
CA ILE A 81 5.56 -22.30 3.20
C ILE A 81 5.16 -23.08 4.46
N LYS A 82 4.53 -24.25 4.32
CA LYS A 82 4.23 -25.12 5.46
C LYS A 82 5.51 -25.63 6.14
N ARG A 83 6.50 -26.05 5.38
CA ARG A 83 7.79 -26.50 5.89
C ARG A 83 8.52 -25.39 6.62
N ILE A 84 8.58 -24.19 6.03
CA ILE A 84 9.17 -22.97 6.63
C ILE A 84 8.48 -22.67 7.96
N ALA A 85 7.16 -22.57 7.96
CA ALA A 85 6.40 -22.28 9.18
C ALA A 85 6.54 -23.38 10.25
N SER A 86 6.67 -24.65 9.85
CA SER A 86 6.90 -25.76 10.80
C SER A 86 8.28 -25.66 11.47
N GLY A 87 9.33 -25.29 10.72
CA GLY A 87 10.67 -25.10 11.26
C GLY A 87 10.78 -23.90 12.21
N ILE A 88 10.09 -22.80 11.90
CA ILE A 88 10.06 -21.57 12.73
C ILE A 88 9.16 -21.76 13.96
N ASN A 89 8.04 -22.45 13.79
CA ASN A 89 6.95 -22.57 14.77
C ASN A 89 6.45 -21.19 15.30
N PRO A 90 5.97 -20.26 14.41
CA PRO A 90 5.55 -18.93 14.80
C PRO A 90 4.24 -18.96 15.61
N TYR A 91 4.06 -17.95 16.47
CA TYR A 91 2.79 -17.69 17.17
C TYR A 91 1.79 -17.00 16.25
N ILE A 92 2.29 -16.11 15.41
CA ILE A 92 1.53 -15.33 14.46
C ILE A 92 2.03 -15.59 13.04
N ILE A 93 1.11 -15.77 12.11
CA ILE A 93 1.39 -15.81 10.66
C ILE A 93 0.58 -14.71 10.00
N HIS A 94 1.24 -13.82 9.25
CA HIS A 94 0.58 -12.79 8.48
C HIS A 94 0.89 -12.96 6.99
N LEU A 95 -0.16 -13.10 6.20
CA LEU A 95 -0.12 -13.33 4.77
C LEU A 95 -0.30 -12.00 4.02
N HIS A 96 0.57 -11.70 3.08
CA HIS A 96 0.52 -10.47 2.32
C HIS A 96 0.35 -10.74 0.82
N SER A 97 -0.60 -10.07 0.19
CA SER A 97 -1.04 -10.19 -1.20
C SER A 97 -1.95 -11.40 -1.47
N SER A 98 -2.79 -11.29 -2.51
CA SER A 98 -3.86 -12.26 -2.80
C SER A 98 -3.38 -13.70 -2.95
N LYS A 99 -2.21 -13.94 -3.57
CA LYS A 99 -1.70 -15.30 -3.77
C LYS A 99 -1.20 -15.93 -2.47
N ALA A 100 -0.41 -15.21 -1.68
CA ALA A 100 0.00 -15.68 -0.36
C ALA A 100 -1.22 -15.87 0.55
N GLY A 101 -2.19 -14.96 0.48
CA GLY A 101 -3.48 -15.06 1.18
C GLY A 101 -4.27 -16.31 0.80
N ALA A 102 -4.39 -16.63 -0.49
CA ALA A 102 -5.08 -17.83 -0.94
C ALA A 102 -4.36 -19.09 -0.46
N LEU A 103 -3.06 -19.25 -0.74
CA LEU A 103 -2.30 -20.45 -0.36
C LEU A 103 -2.20 -20.60 1.16
N GLY A 104 -1.90 -19.51 1.89
CA GLY A 104 -1.65 -19.55 3.32
C GLY A 104 -2.91 -19.83 4.14
N ARG A 105 -4.08 -19.28 3.79
CA ARG A 105 -5.35 -19.57 4.46
C ARG A 105 -5.74 -21.05 4.38
N TRP A 106 -5.28 -21.78 3.34
CA TRP A 106 -5.45 -23.22 3.22
C TRP A 106 -4.31 -24.02 3.81
N ALA A 107 -3.09 -23.49 3.83
CA ALA A 107 -1.92 -24.14 4.41
C ALA A 107 -1.96 -24.17 5.95
N PHE A 108 -2.51 -23.12 6.57
CA PHE A 108 -2.48 -22.93 8.02
C PHE A 108 -3.87 -23.02 8.66
N ASN A 109 -3.88 -23.40 9.92
CA ASN A 109 -5.10 -23.52 10.69
C ASN A 109 -5.18 -22.39 11.73
N GLY A 110 -6.00 -21.38 11.44
CA GLY A 110 -6.26 -20.27 12.34
C GLY A 110 -6.97 -20.63 13.66
N LYS A 111 -7.28 -21.91 13.92
CA LYS A 111 -7.68 -22.39 15.26
C LYS A 111 -6.47 -22.65 16.17
N LYS A 112 -5.30 -22.85 15.60
CA LYS A 112 -4.06 -23.23 16.33
C LYS A 112 -3.05 -22.10 16.43
N LYS A 113 -3.15 -21.10 15.56
CA LYS A 113 -2.21 -19.97 15.48
C LYS A 113 -2.99 -18.72 15.06
N ALA A 114 -2.57 -17.56 15.54
CA ALA A 114 -3.11 -16.28 15.04
C ALA A 114 -2.75 -16.12 13.56
N LEU A 115 -3.76 -16.07 12.70
CA LEU A 115 -3.60 -16.01 11.24
C LEU A 115 -4.25 -14.75 10.70
N PHE A 116 -3.44 -13.92 10.02
CA PHE A 116 -3.84 -12.67 9.43
C PHE A 116 -3.58 -12.66 7.92
N TYR A 117 -4.31 -11.80 7.21
CA TYR A 117 -4.17 -11.60 5.79
C TYR A 117 -4.37 -10.12 5.43
N THR A 118 -3.45 -9.54 4.67
CA THR A 118 -3.58 -8.20 4.06
C THR A 118 -3.53 -8.32 2.54
N PRO A 119 -4.60 -7.90 1.83
CA PRO A 119 -4.71 -8.03 0.37
C PRO A 119 -3.74 -7.15 -0.42
N HIS A 120 -3.49 -5.91 0.02
CA HIS A 120 -2.78 -4.85 -0.72
C HIS A 120 -3.41 -4.54 -2.09
N GLY A 121 -4.71 -4.37 -2.12
CA GLY A 121 -5.50 -4.26 -3.33
C GLY A 121 -5.98 -5.63 -3.83
N TYR A 122 -7.29 -5.87 -3.71
CA TYR A 122 -7.88 -7.14 -4.13
C TYR A 122 -7.74 -7.38 -5.64
N SER A 123 -7.29 -8.58 -6.03
CA SER A 123 -7.14 -8.96 -7.43
C SER A 123 -8.45 -8.98 -8.21
N PHE A 124 -9.61 -9.14 -7.55
CA PHE A 124 -10.91 -9.08 -8.20
C PHE A 124 -11.37 -7.64 -8.53
N LEU A 125 -10.72 -6.61 -7.98
CA LEU A 125 -10.95 -5.22 -8.33
C LEU A 125 -10.11 -4.77 -9.54
N MET A 126 -9.12 -5.56 -9.94
CA MET A 126 -8.21 -5.23 -11.05
C MET A 126 -8.96 -5.20 -12.39
N GLN A 127 -9.08 -4.01 -12.99
CA GLN A 127 -9.87 -3.80 -14.21
C GLN A 127 -9.23 -4.37 -15.49
N ASN A 128 -7.93 -4.68 -15.47
CA ASN A 128 -7.23 -5.34 -16.58
C ASN A 128 -7.57 -6.85 -16.73
N HIS A 129 -8.41 -7.39 -15.87
CA HIS A 129 -8.87 -8.77 -15.96
C HIS A 129 -10.29 -8.85 -16.50
N SER A 130 -10.57 -9.88 -17.31
CA SER A 130 -11.93 -10.15 -17.76
C SER A 130 -12.89 -10.33 -16.59
N ALA A 131 -14.18 -10.04 -16.80
CA ALA A 131 -15.22 -10.20 -15.79
C ALA A 131 -15.24 -11.62 -15.21
N THR A 132 -15.05 -12.64 -16.03
CA THR A 132 -14.96 -14.06 -15.61
C THR A 132 -13.76 -14.28 -14.67
N LYS A 133 -12.58 -13.75 -15.01
CA LYS A 133 -11.38 -13.90 -14.18
C LYS A 133 -11.54 -13.17 -12.85
N ARG A 134 -12.10 -11.97 -12.86
CA ARG A 134 -12.44 -11.21 -11.65
C ARG A 134 -13.44 -11.95 -10.76
N PHE A 135 -14.45 -12.55 -11.37
CA PHE A 135 -15.42 -13.40 -10.66
C PHE A 135 -14.73 -14.60 -9.98
N VAL A 136 -13.85 -15.33 -10.71
CA VAL A 136 -13.09 -16.44 -10.13
C VAL A 136 -12.23 -15.97 -8.94
N TYR A 137 -11.52 -14.86 -9.07
CA TYR A 137 -10.74 -14.32 -7.95
C TYR A 137 -11.61 -13.96 -6.76
N LYS A 138 -12.79 -13.35 -6.99
CA LYS A 138 -13.75 -13.05 -5.92
C LYS A 138 -14.26 -14.32 -5.24
N MET A 139 -14.53 -15.38 -5.99
CA MET A 139 -14.93 -16.68 -5.43
C MET A 139 -13.82 -17.32 -4.60
N VAL A 140 -12.56 -17.23 -5.04
CA VAL A 140 -11.40 -17.69 -4.25
C VAL A 140 -11.31 -16.93 -2.93
N GLU A 141 -11.52 -15.62 -2.94
CA GLU A 141 -11.54 -14.79 -1.71
C GLU A 141 -12.69 -15.21 -0.78
N ILE A 142 -13.93 -15.33 -1.28
CA ILE A 142 -15.11 -15.75 -0.51
C ILE A 142 -14.91 -17.12 0.14
N VAL A 143 -14.41 -18.10 -0.62
CA VAL A 143 -14.19 -19.46 -0.10
C VAL A 143 -13.05 -19.48 0.92
N SER A 144 -11.97 -18.75 0.66
CA SER A 144 -10.84 -18.66 1.57
C SER A 144 -11.16 -17.85 2.84
N ALA A 145 -12.07 -16.88 2.77
CA ALA A 145 -12.54 -16.10 3.92
C ALA A 145 -13.32 -16.96 4.96
N LYS A 146 -13.84 -18.14 4.56
CA LYS A 146 -14.43 -19.10 5.49
C LYS A 146 -13.40 -19.80 6.39
N ARG A 147 -12.12 -19.68 6.08
CA ARG A 147 -11.03 -20.15 6.96
C ARG A 147 -10.90 -19.18 8.13
N LYS A 148 -10.53 -19.68 9.31
CA LYS A 148 -10.30 -18.83 10.48
C LYS A 148 -9.04 -17.98 10.28
N CYS A 149 -9.23 -16.81 9.72
CA CYS A 149 -8.19 -15.82 9.41
C CYS A 149 -8.83 -14.44 9.53
N MET A 150 -8.18 -13.51 10.20
CA MET A 150 -8.59 -12.12 10.19
C MET A 150 -7.99 -11.42 8.97
N THR A 151 -8.81 -10.70 8.22
CA THR A 151 -8.33 -9.85 7.13
C THR A 151 -8.11 -8.43 7.65
N ILE A 152 -6.89 -7.90 7.43
CA ILE A 152 -6.54 -6.53 7.79
C ILE A 152 -6.34 -5.76 6.48
N SER A 153 -7.27 -4.89 6.15
CA SER A 153 -7.24 -4.05 4.95
C SER A 153 -6.28 -2.87 5.16
N CYS A 154 -5.74 -2.30 4.08
CA CYS A 154 -4.79 -1.19 4.15
C CYS A 154 -5.43 0.19 3.96
N SER A 155 -6.77 0.25 3.78
CA SER A 155 -7.58 1.46 3.75
C SER A 155 -9.02 1.17 4.14
N GLU A 156 -9.79 2.22 4.45
CA GLU A 156 -11.21 2.11 4.77
C GLU A 156 -12.02 1.54 3.61
N GLY A 157 -11.80 2.01 2.39
CA GLY A 157 -12.50 1.51 1.20
C GLY A 157 -12.19 0.04 0.91
N GLU A 158 -10.94 -0.40 1.08
CA GLU A 158 -10.60 -1.83 0.99
C GLU A 158 -11.29 -2.62 2.11
N HIS A 159 -11.44 -2.04 3.31
CA HIS A 159 -12.17 -2.66 4.42
C HIS A 159 -13.66 -2.85 4.11
N LEU A 160 -14.31 -1.87 3.50
CA LEU A 160 -15.70 -2.01 3.06
C LEU A 160 -15.87 -3.14 2.04
N GLU A 161 -14.92 -3.33 1.13
CA GLU A 161 -14.91 -4.51 0.25
C GLU A 161 -14.67 -5.82 1.01
N THR A 162 -13.79 -5.79 2.03
CA THR A 162 -13.53 -6.95 2.90
C THR A 162 -14.77 -7.38 3.67
N LEU A 163 -15.55 -6.44 4.20
CA LEU A 163 -16.79 -6.73 4.95
C LEU A 163 -17.86 -7.44 4.10
N LYS A 164 -17.79 -7.29 2.76
CA LYS A 164 -18.65 -8.08 1.83
C LYS A 164 -18.23 -9.55 1.72
N LEU A 165 -17.01 -9.89 2.17
CA LEU A 165 -16.43 -11.24 2.09
C LEU A 165 -16.42 -11.95 3.45
N THR A 166 -16.14 -11.22 4.53
CA THR A 166 -16.01 -11.75 5.90
C THR A 166 -16.30 -10.69 6.94
N LYS A 167 -16.80 -11.15 8.12
CA LYS A 167 -16.93 -10.29 9.31
C LYS A 167 -15.65 -10.26 10.16
N SER A 168 -14.72 -11.20 9.96
CA SER A 168 -13.43 -11.22 10.65
C SER A 168 -12.47 -10.29 9.91
N ALA A 169 -12.63 -9.00 10.11
CA ALA A 169 -11.97 -7.95 9.37
C ALA A 169 -11.62 -6.76 10.28
N ALA A 170 -10.49 -6.15 10.02
CA ALA A 170 -10.05 -4.87 10.55
C ALA A 170 -9.42 -4.06 9.42
N TYR A 171 -9.04 -2.80 9.67
CA TYR A 171 -8.15 -2.08 8.77
C TYR A 171 -7.11 -1.29 9.55
N VAL A 172 -5.97 -1.14 8.91
CA VAL A 172 -4.87 -0.30 9.36
C VAL A 172 -4.37 0.45 8.13
N ASP A 173 -4.55 1.76 8.14
CA ASP A 173 -4.09 2.60 7.03
C ASP A 173 -2.58 2.45 6.84
N ASN A 174 -2.14 2.42 5.58
CA ASN A 174 -0.72 2.49 5.27
C ASN A 174 -0.13 3.79 5.82
N GLY A 175 1.12 3.73 6.24
CA GLY A 175 1.87 4.88 6.69
C GLY A 175 3.22 5.01 5.97
N ILE A 176 3.79 6.19 6.02
CA ILE A 176 5.15 6.47 5.55
C ILE A 176 6.10 6.69 6.72
N ASN A 177 7.36 6.32 6.54
CA ASN A 177 8.40 6.56 7.54
C ASN A 177 8.88 8.01 7.46
N ILE A 178 8.26 8.86 8.30
CA ILE A 178 8.52 10.31 8.33
C ILE A 178 10.01 10.60 8.54
N LYS A 179 10.67 9.93 9.50
CA LYS A 179 12.10 10.16 9.78
C LYS A 179 12.97 9.83 8.57
N LYS A 180 12.70 8.72 7.90
CA LYS A 180 13.45 8.29 6.71
C LYS A 180 13.29 9.29 5.56
N ILE A 181 12.04 9.71 5.29
CA ILE A 181 11.78 10.70 4.23
C ILE A 181 12.40 12.05 4.59
N GLN A 182 12.24 12.52 5.82
CA GLN A 182 12.85 13.77 6.28
C GLN A 182 14.36 13.77 6.10
N ASN A 183 15.05 12.67 6.47
CA ASN A 183 16.48 12.54 6.28
C ASN A 183 16.88 12.58 4.79
N LEU A 184 16.12 11.95 3.91
CA LEU A 184 16.37 12.03 2.47
C LEU A 184 16.16 13.45 1.96
N LEU A 185 15.07 14.10 2.32
CA LEU A 185 14.72 15.45 1.87
C LEU A 185 15.68 16.51 2.38
N SER A 186 16.27 16.35 3.58
CA SER A 186 17.23 17.31 4.14
C SER A 186 18.51 17.49 3.29
N SER A 187 18.84 16.50 2.46
CA SER A 187 19.99 16.53 1.55
C SER A 187 19.64 17.01 0.13
N ILE A 188 18.35 17.31 -0.14
CA ILE A 188 17.86 17.70 -1.46
C ILE A 188 17.70 19.21 -1.52
N VAL A 189 18.28 19.82 -2.55
CA VAL A 189 18.06 21.21 -2.91
C VAL A 189 17.08 21.25 -4.07
N PRO A 190 15.85 21.81 -3.88
CA PRO A 190 14.89 21.90 -4.97
C PRO A 190 15.41 22.76 -6.13
N GLU A 191 15.18 22.32 -7.34
CA GLU A 191 15.43 23.10 -8.55
C GLU A 191 14.42 24.27 -8.63
N ARG A 192 14.90 25.50 -8.72
CA ARG A 192 14.06 26.71 -8.67
C ARG A 192 13.70 27.26 -10.04
N GLU A 193 14.62 27.17 -11.00
CA GLU A 193 14.43 27.69 -12.36
C GLU A 193 13.91 26.59 -13.28
N ARG A 194 12.60 26.34 -13.25
CA ARG A 194 11.94 25.29 -14.02
C ARG A 194 10.49 25.68 -14.36
N PRO A 195 9.89 25.11 -15.41
CA PRO A 195 8.49 25.31 -15.68
C PRO A 195 7.61 24.73 -14.57
N PHE A 196 6.35 25.19 -14.47
CA PHE A 196 5.34 24.60 -13.62
C PHE A 196 5.14 23.14 -14.02
N THR A 197 5.33 22.21 -13.07
CA THR A 197 5.44 20.78 -13.34
C THR A 197 4.38 19.97 -12.57
N VAL A 198 3.57 19.23 -13.31
CA VAL A 198 2.68 18.19 -12.77
C VAL A 198 3.41 16.87 -12.83
N PHE A 199 3.50 16.15 -11.71
CA PHE A 199 4.23 14.89 -11.69
C PHE A 199 3.42 13.72 -11.16
N THR A 200 3.84 12.53 -11.55
CA THR A 200 3.44 11.26 -10.93
C THR A 200 4.67 10.40 -10.65
N LEU A 201 4.56 9.48 -9.69
CA LEU A 201 5.64 8.57 -9.31
C LEU A 201 5.16 7.12 -9.34
N GLY A 202 5.82 6.29 -10.13
CA GLY A 202 5.54 4.86 -10.16
C GLY A 202 5.72 4.22 -11.53
N ARG A 203 5.41 2.91 -11.58
CA ARG A 203 5.51 2.12 -12.80
C ARG A 203 4.48 2.58 -13.84
N ILE A 204 4.91 2.74 -15.10
CA ILE A 204 4.01 3.02 -16.23
C ILE A 204 3.31 1.72 -16.60
N CYS A 205 2.12 1.49 -16.05
CA CYS A 205 1.36 0.25 -16.23
C CYS A 205 -0.15 0.52 -16.29
N TYR A 206 -0.92 -0.49 -16.67
CA TYR A 206 -2.36 -0.36 -16.80
C TYR A 206 -3.04 0.17 -15.53
N GLN A 207 -2.61 -0.27 -14.35
CA GLN A 207 -3.14 0.20 -13.07
C GLN A 207 -3.02 1.72 -12.91
N LYS A 208 -1.87 2.29 -13.29
CA LYS A 208 -1.58 3.72 -13.15
C LYS A 208 -2.22 4.59 -14.23
N ASN A 209 -2.82 3.95 -15.26
CA ASN A 209 -3.58 4.61 -16.32
C ASN A 209 -2.83 5.74 -17.04
N PRO A 210 -1.71 5.43 -17.72
CA PRO A 210 -0.95 6.44 -18.46
C PRO A 210 -1.77 7.09 -19.56
N VAL A 211 -2.81 6.43 -20.06
CA VAL A 211 -3.73 6.98 -21.07
C VAL A 211 -4.44 8.23 -20.54
N LEU A 212 -5.00 8.18 -19.34
CA LEU A 212 -5.66 9.34 -18.72
C LEU A 212 -4.65 10.46 -18.41
N PHE A 213 -3.44 10.09 -17.94
CA PHE A 213 -2.37 11.07 -17.71
C PHE A 213 -2.01 11.80 -19.01
N ASN A 214 -1.85 11.07 -20.12
CA ASN A 214 -1.59 11.63 -21.45
C ASN A 214 -2.72 12.55 -21.92
N GLN A 215 -3.98 12.13 -21.79
CA GLN A 215 -5.14 12.95 -22.16
C GLN A 215 -5.19 14.27 -21.39
N ILE A 216 -4.84 14.27 -20.10
CA ILE A 216 -4.78 15.51 -19.31
C ILE A 216 -3.67 16.42 -19.82
N ALA A 217 -2.49 15.87 -20.11
CA ALA A 217 -1.35 16.62 -20.63
C ALA A 217 -1.64 17.27 -22.00
N GLU A 218 -2.34 16.56 -22.89
CA GLU A 218 -2.74 17.08 -24.21
C GLU A 218 -3.66 18.29 -24.13
N VAL A 219 -4.49 18.40 -23.07
CA VAL A 219 -5.46 19.52 -22.92
C VAL A 219 -4.78 20.80 -22.41
N ILE A 220 -3.64 20.70 -21.73
CA ILE A 220 -2.89 21.84 -21.19
C ILE A 220 -1.42 21.78 -21.62
N PRO A 221 -1.13 21.97 -22.92
CA PRO A 221 0.20 21.79 -23.50
C PRO A 221 1.24 22.78 -22.98
N GLU A 222 0.82 23.86 -22.36
CA GLU A 222 1.68 24.87 -21.71
C GLU A 222 2.24 24.41 -20.35
N VAL A 223 1.73 23.32 -19.77
CA VAL A 223 2.17 22.77 -18.49
C VAL A 223 3.13 21.60 -18.75
N HIS A 224 4.24 21.55 -18.02
CA HIS A 224 5.16 20.42 -18.06
C HIS A 224 4.64 19.25 -17.23
N PHE A 225 4.64 18.06 -17.81
CA PHE A 225 4.25 16.82 -17.13
C PHE A 225 5.46 15.91 -16.96
N LEU A 226 5.64 15.35 -15.78
CA LEU A 226 6.77 14.50 -15.42
C LEU A 226 6.27 13.15 -14.89
N TRP A 227 6.59 12.06 -15.60
CA TRP A 227 6.40 10.72 -15.08
C TRP A 227 7.72 10.20 -14.51
N ILE A 228 7.79 10.09 -13.19
CA ILE A 228 8.96 9.55 -12.49
C ILE A 228 8.83 8.03 -12.42
N GLY A 229 9.54 7.32 -13.29
CA GLY A 229 9.49 5.88 -13.43
C GLY A 229 9.48 5.41 -14.87
N ASP A 230 9.28 4.10 -15.06
CA ASP A 230 9.20 3.45 -16.36
C ASP A 230 8.20 2.29 -16.32
N GLY A 231 7.92 1.66 -17.46
CA GLY A 231 7.06 0.48 -17.51
C GLY A 231 6.60 0.10 -18.90
N GLU A 232 5.83 -0.99 -18.95
CA GLU A 232 5.38 -1.63 -20.17
C GLU A 232 4.40 -0.82 -21.04
N MET A 233 3.82 0.24 -20.48
CA MET A 233 2.91 1.12 -21.20
C MET A 233 3.49 2.52 -21.49
N ARG A 234 4.82 2.63 -21.53
CA ARG A 234 5.52 3.88 -21.85
C ARG A 234 5.02 4.54 -23.14
N GLU A 235 4.71 3.74 -24.15
CA GLU A 235 4.25 4.19 -25.46
C GLU A 235 2.85 4.87 -25.45
N GLU A 236 2.14 4.81 -24.34
CA GLU A 236 0.86 5.53 -24.17
C GLU A 236 1.05 7.01 -23.80
N LEU A 237 2.25 7.41 -23.38
CA LEU A 237 2.61 8.78 -23.03
C LEU A 237 3.19 9.47 -24.27
N LYS A 238 2.32 10.09 -25.10
CA LYS A 238 2.64 10.64 -26.41
C LYS A 238 2.65 12.15 -26.48
N ALA A 239 2.04 12.83 -25.51
CA ALA A 239 1.96 14.29 -25.50
C ALA A 239 3.38 14.89 -25.42
N SER A 240 3.65 15.93 -26.21
CA SER A 240 4.98 16.53 -26.35
C SER A 240 5.49 17.24 -25.10
N ASN A 241 4.59 17.54 -24.16
CA ASN A 241 4.87 18.15 -22.87
C ASN A 241 5.07 17.13 -21.72
N ILE A 242 5.19 15.83 -22.03
CA ILE A 242 5.47 14.78 -21.05
C ILE A 242 6.94 14.39 -21.13
N GLU A 243 7.63 14.48 -20.00
CA GLU A 243 8.94 13.89 -19.75
C GLU A 243 8.79 12.56 -18.97
N ILE A 244 9.54 11.54 -19.35
CA ILE A 244 9.61 10.24 -18.66
C ILE A 244 11.05 10.04 -18.20
N THR A 245 11.26 9.93 -16.89
CA THR A 245 12.62 9.83 -16.32
C THR A 245 13.28 8.48 -16.55
N GLY A 246 12.51 7.41 -16.79
CA GLY A 246 12.98 6.04 -16.62
C GLY A 246 13.07 5.63 -15.15
N TRP A 247 13.59 4.42 -14.90
CA TRP A 247 13.88 3.95 -13.54
C TRP A 247 15.03 4.75 -12.95
N MET A 248 14.87 5.20 -11.71
CA MET A 248 15.89 5.92 -10.96
C MET A 248 15.90 5.47 -9.50
N ASP A 249 16.95 5.82 -8.78
CA ASP A 249 17.00 5.56 -7.35
C ASP A 249 16.01 6.42 -6.56
N ARG A 250 15.79 6.04 -5.31
CA ARG A 250 14.78 6.71 -4.47
C ARG A 250 15.12 8.16 -4.16
N LYS A 251 16.39 8.49 -3.98
CA LYS A 251 16.82 9.86 -3.67
C LYS A 251 16.57 10.78 -4.86
N ASP A 252 16.93 10.34 -6.05
CA ASP A 252 16.73 11.08 -7.29
C ASP A 252 15.24 11.24 -7.61
N ALA A 253 14.45 10.19 -7.40
CA ALA A 253 12.99 10.24 -7.55
C ALA A 253 12.35 11.28 -6.60
N LEU A 254 12.76 11.31 -5.33
CA LEU A 254 12.29 12.31 -4.38
C LEU A 254 12.79 13.71 -4.73
N SER A 255 14.02 13.87 -5.24
CA SER A 255 14.56 15.16 -5.69
C SER A 255 13.69 15.76 -6.81
N LYS A 256 13.35 14.96 -7.82
CA LYS A 256 12.42 15.35 -8.89
C LYS A 256 11.03 15.69 -8.34
N SER A 257 10.53 14.89 -7.41
CA SER A 257 9.19 15.10 -6.78
C SER A 257 9.14 16.40 -5.98
N VAL A 258 10.17 16.69 -5.18
CA VAL A 258 10.27 17.95 -4.39
C VAL A 258 10.34 19.16 -5.31
N SER A 259 11.04 19.02 -6.43
CA SER A 259 11.15 20.09 -7.42
C SER A 259 9.87 20.33 -8.22
N ALA A 260 8.91 19.40 -8.30
CA ALA A 260 7.64 19.56 -9.00
C ALA A 260 6.58 20.30 -8.16
N ASP A 261 5.43 20.67 -8.76
CA ASP A 261 4.41 21.52 -8.14
C ASP A 261 3.13 20.78 -7.75
N VAL A 262 2.66 19.84 -8.56
CA VAL A 262 1.38 19.11 -8.37
C VAL A 262 1.61 17.62 -8.52
N PHE A 263 1.12 16.85 -7.56
CA PHE A 263 1.05 15.39 -7.69
C PHE A 263 -0.24 14.98 -8.37
N LEU A 264 -0.14 14.24 -9.47
CA LEU A 264 -1.27 13.72 -10.24
C LEU A 264 -1.29 12.19 -10.19
N LEU A 265 -2.39 11.59 -9.72
CA LEU A 265 -2.55 10.14 -9.66
C LEU A 265 -3.80 9.70 -10.42
N THR A 266 -3.60 9.11 -11.60
CA THR A 266 -4.65 8.69 -12.54
C THR A 266 -5.07 7.23 -12.39
N SER A 267 -4.65 6.55 -11.34
CA SER A 267 -4.82 5.10 -11.14
C SER A 267 -6.27 4.63 -11.29
N LEU A 268 -6.45 3.43 -11.85
CA LEU A 268 -7.75 2.76 -12.00
C LEU A 268 -8.18 2.00 -10.73
N TRP A 269 -7.25 1.63 -9.87
CA TRP A 269 -7.47 1.04 -8.54
C TRP A 269 -6.20 1.16 -7.70
N GLU A 270 -6.36 1.31 -6.40
CA GLU A 270 -5.28 1.29 -5.41
C GLU A 270 -5.73 0.51 -4.15
N GLY A 271 -4.77 0.16 -3.31
CA GLY A 271 -5.05 -0.22 -1.93
C GLY A 271 -5.05 1.02 -1.04
N LEU A 272 -3.85 1.56 -0.82
CA LEU A 272 -3.56 2.91 -0.33
C LEU A 272 -2.15 3.27 -0.82
N PRO A 273 -2.01 4.19 -1.81
CA PRO A 273 -0.76 4.39 -2.54
C PRO A 273 0.27 5.18 -1.72
N ILE A 274 1.43 4.56 -1.49
CA ILE A 274 2.54 5.19 -0.75
C ILE A 274 3.02 6.48 -1.44
N SER A 275 3.06 6.52 -2.77
CA SER A 275 3.48 7.72 -3.52
C SER A 275 2.55 8.93 -3.29
N LEU A 276 1.26 8.70 -3.03
CA LEU A 276 0.33 9.76 -2.64
C LEU A 276 0.67 10.29 -1.24
N LEU A 277 0.89 9.40 -0.27
CA LEU A 277 1.27 9.80 1.09
C LEU A 277 2.59 10.57 1.10
N GLU A 278 3.55 10.18 0.26
CA GLU A 278 4.82 10.90 0.11
C GLU A 278 4.62 12.30 -0.49
N ALA A 279 3.77 12.43 -1.50
CA ALA A 279 3.43 13.73 -2.09
C ALA A 279 2.74 14.65 -1.07
N MET A 280 1.80 14.11 -0.28
CA MET A 280 1.16 14.85 0.82
C MET A 280 2.19 15.32 1.87
N TYR A 281 3.14 14.45 2.25
CA TYR A 281 4.22 14.82 3.17
C TYR A 281 5.12 15.93 2.62
N MET A 282 5.37 15.93 1.31
CA MET A 282 6.11 16.98 0.62
C MET A 282 5.30 18.26 0.40
N LYS A 283 4.09 18.36 0.97
CA LYS A 283 3.14 19.48 0.79
C LYS A 283 2.81 19.76 -0.67
N LYS A 284 2.73 18.70 -1.49
CA LYS A 284 2.29 18.86 -2.88
C LYS A 284 0.77 18.81 -2.96
N PRO A 285 0.12 19.79 -3.59
CA PRO A 285 -1.28 19.66 -3.95
C PRO A 285 -1.51 18.35 -4.69
N CYS A 286 -2.45 17.53 -4.22
CA CYS A 286 -2.74 16.22 -4.80
C CYS A 286 -4.03 16.26 -5.60
N VAL A 287 -3.97 15.81 -6.86
CA VAL A 287 -5.11 15.67 -7.77
C VAL A 287 -5.19 14.19 -8.13
N VAL A 288 -6.27 13.52 -7.72
CA VAL A 288 -6.35 12.06 -7.81
C VAL A 288 -7.63 11.59 -8.51
N ASN A 289 -7.55 10.43 -9.16
CA ASN A 289 -8.74 9.76 -9.69
C ASN A 289 -9.57 9.18 -8.55
N ASP A 290 -10.90 9.21 -8.72
CA ASP A 290 -11.89 8.73 -7.74
C ASP A 290 -11.93 7.19 -7.72
N VAL A 291 -11.02 6.61 -6.95
CA VAL A 291 -10.94 5.16 -6.73
C VAL A 291 -10.59 4.87 -5.27
N ILE A 292 -10.92 3.64 -4.80
CA ILE A 292 -10.52 3.13 -3.50
C ILE A 292 -9.00 3.34 -3.30
N GLY A 293 -8.61 3.73 -2.09
CA GLY A 293 -7.24 4.08 -1.73
C GLY A 293 -6.90 5.54 -2.02
N ASN A 294 -7.44 6.15 -3.07
CA ASN A 294 -7.25 7.58 -3.36
C ASN A 294 -8.25 8.43 -2.56
N HIS A 295 -9.55 8.17 -2.74
CA HIS A 295 -10.60 8.91 -2.02
C HIS A 295 -10.72 8.56 -0.54
N ASP A 296 -10.05 7.48 -0.09
CA ASP A 296 -9.94 7.15 1.34
C ASP A 296 -8.99 8.12 2.06
N VAL A 297 -8.08 8.75 1.33
CA VAL A 297 -7.04 9.66 1.83
C VAL A 297 -7.31 11.10 1.42
N ILE A 298 -7.71 11.32 0.16
CA ILE A 298 -8.01 12.65 -0.34
C ILE A 298 -9.50 12.91 -0.27
N HIS A 299 -9.85 13.93 0.51
CA HIS A 299 -11.21 14.46 0.64
C HIS A 299 -11.33 15.71 -0.22
N ASN A 300 -12.16 15.65 -1.26
CA ASN A 300 -12.27 16.70 -2.28
C ASN A 300 -12.52 18.08 -1.69
N GLY A 301 -11.67 19.05 -2.02
CA GLY A 301 -11.76 20.43 -1.53
C GLY A 301 -11.35 20.63 -0.05
N VAL A 302 -10.90 19.57 0.66
CA VAL A 302 -10.45 19.64 2.05
C VAL A 302 -8.92 19.52 2.14
N ASN A 303 -8.35 18.44 1.56
CA ASN A 303 -6.92 18.17 1.58
C ASN A 303 -6.36 17.83 0.19
N GLY A 304 -7.15 18.01 -0.89
CA GLY A 304 -6.78 17.77 -2.27
C GLY A 304 -8.00 17.75 -3.19
N TYR A 305 -7.82 17.25 -4.41
CA TYR A 305 -8.87 17.16 -5.41
C TYR A 305 -9.10 15.71 -5.83
N VAL A 306 -10.37 15.28 -5.87
CA VAL A 306 -10.81 13.98 -6.36
C VAL A 306 -11.59 14.21 -7.66
N CYS A 307 -11.15 13.58 -8.76
CA CYS A 307 -11.63 13.84 -10.11
C CYS A 307 -12.06 12.53 -10.80
N ASN A 308 -13.05 12.66 -11.71
CA ASN A 308 -13.59 11.55 -12.51
C ASN A 308 -13.45 11.78 -14.02
N LYS A 309 -13.22 13.01 -14.45
CA LYS A 309 -13.20 13.43 -15.86
C LYS A 309 -11.99 14.29 -16.15
N VAL A 310 -11.44 14.21 -17.35
CA VAL A 310 -10.31 15.05 -17.81
C VAL A 310 -10.53 16.53 -17.49
N SER A 311 -11.74 17.06 -17.72
CA SER A 311 -12.06 18.45 -17.44
C SER A 311 -11.92 18.84 -15.95
N GLU A 312 -12.23 17.93 -15.02
CA GLU A 312 -12.09 18.15 -13.58
C GLU A 312 -10.61 18.17 -13.18
N PHE A 313 -9.79 17.24 -13.71
CA PHE A 313 -8.33 17.25 -13.52
C PHE A 313 -7.71 18.56 -14.00
N VAL A 314 -8.08 18.99 -15.22
CA VAL A 314 -7.58 20.25 -15.80
C VAL A 314 -7.99 21.45 -14.96
N ALA A 315 -9.24 21.51 -14.50
CA ALA A 315 -9.71 22.59 -13.63
C ALA A 315 -8.95 22.62 -12.31
N SER A 316 -8.74 21.45 -11.67
CA SER A 316 -7.97 21.34 -10.41
C SER A 316 -6.52 21.76 -10.58
N ILE A 317 -5.85 21.36 -11.67
CA ILE A 317 -4.48 21.80 -11.98
C ILE A 317 -4.43 23.33 -12.17
N LYS A 318 -5.41 23.91 -12.88
CA LYS A 318 -5.51 25.37 -13.05
C LYS A 318 -5.76 26.10 -11.73
N ASP A 319 -6.52 25.52 -10.82
CA ASP A 319 -6.70 26.09 -9.47
C ASP A 319 -5.40 26.09 -8.67
N VAL A 320 -4.56 25.03 -8.82
CA VAL A 320 -3.21 25.02 -8.20
C VAL A 320 -2.32 26.09 -8.82
N ILE A 321 -2.31 26.24 -10.16
CA ILE A 321 -1.55 27.31 -10.85
C ILE A 321 -1.98 28.68 -10.35
N ALA A 322 -3.26 28.88 -10.04
CA ALA A 322 -3.81 30.13 -9.50
C ALA A 322 -3.56 30.33 -7.99
N GLY A 323 -2.79 29.44 -7.32
CA GLY A 323 -2.45 29.56 -5.90
C GLY A 323 -3.59 29.21 -4.92
N LYS A 324 -4.64 28.50 -5.37
CA LYS A 324 -5.82 28.19 -4.54
C LYS A 324 -5.68 26.92 -3.70
N ALA A 325 -4.59 26.15 -3.86
CA ALA A 325 -4.43 24.82 -3.26
C ALA A 325 -3.46 24.75 -2.07
N GLU A 326 -2.84 25.86 -1.67
CA GLU A 326 -1.87 25.87 -0.56
C GLU A 326 -2.46 25.34 0.74
N ARG A 327 -3.68 25.77 1.08
CA ARG A 327 -4.39 25.29 2.27
C ARG A 327 -4.70 23.79 2.20
N LEU A 328 -5.00 23.26 1.02
CA LEU A 328 -5.29 21.83 0.83
C LEU A 328 -4.02 21.00 1.04
N ALA A 329 -2.88 21.46 0.51
CA ALA A 329 -1.60 20.79 0.69
C ALA A 329 -1.15 20.80 2.16
N GLU A 330 -1.40 21.89 2.91
CA GLU A 330 -1.12 21.91 4.34
C GLU A 330 -2.00 20.95 5.12
N ALA A 331 -3.29 20.90 4.84
CA ALA A 331 -4.21 19.94 5.45
C ALA A 331 -3.80 18.49 5.15
N ALA A 332 -3.39 18.20 3.91
CA ALA A 332 -2.86 16.88 3.53
C ALA A 332 -1.60 16.52 4.33
N TYR A 333 -0.69 17.46 4.54
CA TYR A 333 0.52 17.25 5.34
C TYR A 333 0.19 16.93 6.80
N GLU A 334 -0.76 17.65 7.40
CA GLU A 334 -1.21 17.38 8.78
C GLU A 334 -1.83 15.98 8.92
N ASP A 335 -2.57 15.52 7.92
CA ASP A 335 -3.11 14.14 7.90
C ASP A 335 -1.99 13.09 7.94
N ILE A 336 -0.85 13.34 7.25
CA ILE A 336 0.30 12.44 7.32
C ILE A 336 0.89 12.39 8.72
N LEU A 337 1.08 13.55 9.36
CA LEU A 337 1.66 13.60 10.70
C LEU A 337 0.80 12.88 11.73
N ASN A 338 -0.53 13.00 11.60
CA ASN A 338 -1.47 12.51 12.59
C ASN A 338 -1.98 11.09 12.34
N LYS A 339 -2.02 10.63 11.08
CA LYS A 339 -2.71 9.38 10.73
C LYS A 339 -1.88 8.44 9.86
N TYR A 340 -1.21 8.93 8.82
CA TYR A 340 -0.61 8.08 7.79
C TYR A 340 0.91 7.93 7.95
N ASN A 341 1.35 7.63 9.17
CA ASN A 341 2.76 7.41 9.49
C ASN A 341 3.03 5.98 9.99
N THR A 342 4.27 5.51 9.86
CA THR A 342 4.65 4.13 10.21
C THR A 342 4.59 3.83 11.70
N THR A 343 4.68 4.83 12.57
CA THR A 343 4.54 4.64 14.03
C THR A 343 3.10 4.28 14.37
N ASP A 344 2.14 5.07 13.91
CA ASP A 344 0.72 4.81 14.11
C ASP A 344 0.30 3.47 13.47
N MET A 345 0.82 3.16 12.28
CA MET A 345 0.60 1.88 11.62
C MET A 345 1.11 0.71 12.47
N ALA A 346 2.35 0.78 12.97
CA ALA A 346 2.95 -0.29 13.77
C ALA A 346 2.19 -0.47 15.10
N ASP A 347 1.82 0.61 15.78
CA ASP A 347 1.08 0.56 17.05
C ASP A 347 -0.30 -0.11 16.88
N LYS A 348 -1.01 0.19 15.79
CA LYS A 348 -2.28 -0.47 15.46
C LYS A 348 -2.10 -1.97 15.18
N TYR A 349 -1.05 -2.36 14.47
CA TYR A 349 -0.74 -3.77 14.25
C TYR A 349 -0.35 -4.49 15.55
N LEU A 350 0.43 -3.85 16.43
CA LEU A 350 0.76 -4.38 17.76
C LEU A 350 -0.51 -4.65 18.56
N ALA A 351 -1.43 -3.70 18.63
CA ALA A 351 -2.68 -3.86 19.35
C ALA A 351 -3.51 -5.04 18.82
N ILE A 352 -3.65 -5.19 17.50
CA ILE A 352 -4.38 -6.29 16.87
C ILE A 352 -3.69 -7.64 17.15
N TYR A 353 -2.36 -7.70 17.11
CA TYR A 353 -1.62 -8.93 17.35
C TYR A 353 -1.66 -9.35 18.82
N ASP A 354 -1.54 -8.38 19.75
CA ASP A 354 -1.58 -8.64 21.19
C ASP A 354 -2.97 -9.16 21.61
N GLU A 355 -4.06 -8.53 21.14
CA GLU A 355 -5.42 -9.02 21.36
C GLU A 355 -5.60 -10.47 20.85
N ALA A 356 -5.11 -10.77 19.66
CA ALA A 356 -5.17 -12.12 19.13
C ALA A 356 -4.39 -13.13 20.00
N LEU A 357 -3.20 -12.74 20.49
CA LEU A 357 -2.38 -13.59 21.33
C LEU A 357 -2.99 -13.86 22.73
N GLU A 358 -3.71 -12.91 23.29
CA GLU A 358 -4.46 -13.07 24.55
C GLU A 358 -5.56 -14.12 24.39
N ILE A 359 -6.32 -14.06 23.29
CA ILE A 359 -7.38 -15.03 22.97
C ILE A 359 -6.80 -16.44 22.81
N PHE A 360 -5.65 -16.60 22.13
CA PHE A 360 -5.00 -17.90 21.95
C PHE A 360 -4.34 -18.42 23.24
N GLY A 361 -3.80 -17.54 24.10
CA GLY A 361 -3.18 -17.89 25.38
C GLY A 361 -4.19 -18.32 26.44
N GLY A 362 -5.41 -17.78 26.38
CA GLY A 362 -6.49 -18.08 27.34
C GLY A 362 -7.38 -19.27 27.00
N GLY A 363 -7.09 -20.05 25.94
CA GLY A 363 -7.92 -21.19 25.51
C GLY A 363 -9.25 -20.79 24.86
N GLY A 364 -9.46 -19.50 24.55
CA GLY A 364 -10.67 -18.96 23.94
C GLY A 364 -10.79 -19.27 22.45
N VAL A 365 -12.03 -19.40 21.96
CA VAL A 365 -12.32 -19.49 20.53
C VAL A 365 -12.28 -18.07 19.94
N PHE A 366 -11.49 -17.89 18.88
CA PHE A 366 -11.33 -16.63 18.14
C PHE A 366 -12.67 -16.14 17.55
N LEU A 367 -13.43 -15.43 18.36
CA LEU A 367 -14.57 -14.61 17.97
C LEU A 367 -14.29 -13.20 18.49
N LEU A 368 -13.51 -12.44 17.72
CA LEU A 368 -13.29 -11.02 18.00
C LEU A 368 -14.61 -10.25 17.84
N ASN A 369 -15.13 -9.75 18.94
CA ASN A 369 -16.15 -8.72 18.94
C ASN A 369 -15.48 -7.38 18.60
N ILE A 370 -15.35 -7.08 17.30
CA ILE A 370 -14.69 -5.89 16.77
C ILE A 370 -15.60 -4.65 16.90
N GLN A 371 -16.21 -4.44 18.05
CA GLN A 371 -16.96 -3.19 18.34
C GLN A 371 -16.04 -2.07 18.88
N LEU A 372 -14.78 -2.34 19.23
CA LEU A 372 -13.92 -1.36 19.89
C LEU A 372 -13.18 -0.40 18.96
N TYR A 373 -12.91 -0.76 17.71
CA TYR A 373 -12.15 0.10 16.79
C TYR A 373 -13.01 1.08 15.98
N THR A 374 -14.32 0.83 15.85
CA THR A 374 -15.27 1.78 15.26
C THR A 374 -15.71 2.88 16.24
N THR A 375 -15.56 2.67 17.55
CA THR A 375 -16.05 3.63 18.58
C THR A 375 -15.04 4.73 18.91
N HIS A 376 -13.74 4.53 18.73
CA HIS A 376 -12.76 5.61 18.98
C HIS A 376 -12.75 6.68 17.88
N ALA A 377 -13.03 6.33 16.65
CA ALA A 377 -13.21 7.30 15.55
C ALA A 377 -14.51 8.13 15.70
N MET A 378 -15.56 7.56 16.30
CA MET A 378 -16.83 8.30 16.56
C MET A 378 -16.80 9.21 17.78
N VAL A 379 -15.91 9.00 18.74
CA VAL A 379 -15.81 9.83 19.95
C VAL A 379 -15.00 11.10 19.71
N LEU A 380 -14.06 11.11 18.80
CA LEU A 380 -13.30 12.31 18.42
C LEU A 380 -14.10 13.27 17.53
N ASN A 381 -15.06 12.77 16.74
CA ASN A 381 -15.93 13.62 15.89
C ASN A 381 -17.11 14.28 16.66
N ARG A 382 -17.33 13.98 17.92
CA ARG A 382 -18.37 14.64 18.75
C ARG A 382 -17.84 15.77 19.65
N ARG A 383 -16.55 16.12 19.57
CA ARG A 383 -15.98 17.25 20.33
C ARG A 383 -15.64 18.48 19.49
N CYS A 384 -15.98 18.47 18.20
CA CYS A 384 -15.87 19.62 17.29
C CYS A 384 -17.19 19.82 16.53
N ALA A 385 -18.30 19.92 17.26
CA ALA A 385 -19.58 20.46 16.77
C ALA A 385 -20.07 21.48 17.81
#